data_a735723dce07e2458ed14896763fed66
#
_entry.id   a735723dce07e2458ed14896763fed66
#
_cell.length_a   1.000
_cell.length_b   1.000
_cell.length_c   1.000
_cell.angle_alpha   90.00
_cell.angle_beta   90.00
_cell.angle_gamma   90.00
#
_symmetry.space_group_name_H-M   'P 1'
#
loop_
_entity.id
_entity.type
_entity.pdbx_description
1 polymer ?
#
loop_
_entity_poly.entity_id
_entity_poly.type
_entity_poly.pdbx_seq_one_letter_code
_entity_poly.pdbx_strand_id
1 'polypeptide(L)'
;MIGRKSTKLMKFTMILTIMIFIGLAIRIGYIQFVDGDMLTRKAYDQQTSDRNVNPKRGTIYDNTGKTILAVSSTVETVTINPMRIKKEDKEKVAKKLSELFELDYEKTLKKVNKRASIENIAKKIEKDKANELRKWMSENNITEGINIDEDTKRYYPYNNLASQIIGFCGSDNQGLNGIESKYEEYLKGKKGSISKITDAAGKVIKNTSEEYNEPTDGDDIILTINATIQGIAEKYLKEACIDNKCTDGGNVIIMNPQNGEILAIAGYPDYNLNDPFAVDETLSKEEQNKRMQMLWRNKAISDTYEPGSTFKLVTASAALQEGITTTDKAGEFCCIGYIDVAGVKMKCWRYYRPHGSESLRQALMNSCNPVFIGLGEKIGVKTYYTYLRKFGFFGITGIDIPGEAGSIFLKEEKVGPVELGTIAFGQRFEITPIQMATMLSTIANKGRYIKPHLVKQIIGKDETITIDKQEGEQVISEETAQNVLSMMESVVSEGTGKNAKVEGYRIGGKTG
;
A
#
# COMPACT_ATOMS: atom_id res chain seq x y z
N MET A 1 -10.42 -80.55 -52.30
CA MET A 1 -11.45 -80.40 -51.22
C MET A 1 -10.86 -79.57 -50.10
N ILE A 2 -11.25 -78.36 -50.02
CA ILE A 2 -10.84 -77.48 -48.85
C ILE A 2 -11.69 -77.96 -47.65
N GLY A 3 -11.04 -78.62 -46.69
CA GLY A 3 -11.76 -79.30 -45.61
C GLY A 3 -12.61 -78.34 -44.78
N ARG A 4 -13.78 -78.77 -44.30
CA ARG A 4 -14.74 -78.03 -43.45
C ARG A 4 -14.11 -77.33 -42.26
N LYS A 5 -12.92 -77.71 -41.77
CA LYS A 5 -12.15 -77.06 -40.73
C LYS A 5 -11.47 -75.73 -41.20
N SER A 6 -10.96 -75.72 -42.45
CA SER A 6 -10.33 -74.54 -43.05
C SER A 6 -11.32 -73.42 -43.32
N THR A 7 -12.57 -73.76 -43.77
CA THR A 7 -13.63 -72.75 -43.95
C THR A 7 -14.16 -72.16 -42.63
N LYS A 8 -14.19 -72.96 -41.55
CA LYS A 8 -14.56 -72.44 -40.21
C LYS A 8 -13.48 -71.51 -39.65
N LEU A 9 -12.18 -71.82 -39.80
CA LEU A 9 -11.08 -71.01 -39.40
C LEU A 9 -11.06 -69.71 -40.19
N MET A 10 -11.30 -69.76 -41.51
CA MET A 10 -11.34 -68.54 -42.35
C MET A 10 -12.51 -67.61 -42.00
N LYS A 11 -13.69 -68.18 -41.67
CA LYS A 11 -14.82 -67.37 -41.16
C LYS A 11 -14.52 -66.76 -39.78
N PHE A 12 -13.87 -67.46 -38.87
CA PHE A 12 -13.48 -66.98 -37.56
C PHE A 12 -12.45 -65.82 -37.65
N THR A 13 -11.40 -65.97 -38.48
CA THR A 13 -10.42 -64.92 -38.73
C THR A 13 -11.07 -63.70 -39.36
N MET A 14 -11.96 -63.84 -40.28
CA MET A 14 -12.70 -62.74 -40.91
C MET A 14 -13.57 -61.98 -39.91
N ILE A 15 -14.31 -62.69 -39.02
CA ILE A 15 -15.12 -62.06 -37.96
C ILE A 15 -14.22 -61.33 -36.96
N LEU A 16 -13.11 -61.95 -36.56
CA LEU A 16 -12.15 -61.34 -35.67
C LEU A 16 -11.55 -60.06 -36.25
N THR A 17 -11.19 -60.07 -37.53
CA THR A 17 -10.66 -58.85 -38.22
C THR A 17 -11.72 -57.76 -38.30
N ILE A 18 -12.99 -58.10 -38.60
CA ILE A 18 -14.09 -57.12 -38.61
C ILE A 18 -14.30 -56.54 -37.25
N MET A 19 -14.26 -57.30 -36.13
CA MET A 19 -14.40 -56.81 -34.77
C MET A 19 -13.25 -55.85 -34.40
N ILE A 20 -12.03 -56.17 -34.84
CA ILE A 20 -10.87 -55.26 -34.64
C ILE A 20 -11.08 -53.90 -35.35
N PHE A 21 -11.56 -53.97 -36.64
CA PHE A 21 -11.85 -52.73 -37.38
C PHE A 21 -12.99 -51.91 -36.77
N ILE A 22 -14.03 -52.56 -36.25
CA ILE A 22 -15.10 -51.86 -35.51
C ILE A 22 -14.57 -51.25 -34.26
N GLY A 23 -13.72 -51.93 -33.48
CA GLY A 23 -13.07 -51.40 -32.29
C GLY A 23 -12.20 -50.19 -32.59
N LEU A 24 -11.43 -50.23 -33.67
CA LEU A 24 -10.62 -49.10 -34.13
C LEU A 24 -11.49 -47.91 -34.58
N ALA A 25 -12.58 -48.18 -35.32
CA ALA A 25 -13.49 -47.11 -35.75
C ALA A 25 -14.16 -46.41 -34.53
N ILE A 26 -14.60 -47.18 -33.53
CA ILE A 26 -15.14 -46.66 -32.29
C ILE A 26 -14.08 -45.83 -31.54
N ARG A 27 -12.83 -46.31 -31.48
CA ARG A 27 -11.73 -45.59 -30.83
C ARG A 27 -11.40 -44.28 -31.56
N ILE A 28 -11.36 -44.28 -32.88
CA ILE A 28 -11.15 -43.08 -33.69
C ILE A 28 -12.30 -42.07 -33.47
N GLY A 29 -13.55 -42.55 -33.49
CA GLY A 29 -14.73 -41.74 -33.22
C GLY A 29 -14.66 -41.13 -31.82
N TYR A 30 -14.29 -41.91 -30.81
CA TYR A 30 -14.10 -41.38 -29.45
C TYR A 30 -13.03 -40.28 -29.41
N ILE A 31 -11.86 -40.48 -30.01
CA ILE A 31 -10.79 -39.50 -30.08
C ILE A 31 -11.26 -38.24 -30.82
N GLN A 32 -12.07 -38.39 -31.89
CA GLN A 32 -12.51 -37.26 -32.70
C GLN A 32 -13.64 -36.44 -32.03
N PHE A 33 -14.62 -37.11 -31.41
CA PHE A 33 -15.82 -36.43 -30.90
C PHE A 33 -15.79 -36.16 -29.38
N VAL A 34 -15.00 -36.92 -28.59
CA VAL A 34 -14.90 -36.74 -27.14
C VAL A 34 -13.61 -36.03 -26.76
N ASP A 35 -12.47 -36.48 -27.29
CA ASP A 35 -11.16 -35.88 -26.97
C ASP A 35 -10.74 -34.79 -27.97
N GLY A 36 -11.50 -34.58 -29.06
CA GLY A 36 -11.14 -33.70 -30.17
C GLY A 36 -10.81 -32.29 -29.78
N ASP A 37 -11.67 -31.66 -28.98
CA ASP A 37 -11.46 -30.27 -28.51
C ASP A 37 -10.24 -30.17 -27.60
N MET A 38 -10.03 -31.16 -26.72
CA MET A 38 -8.88 -31.20 -25.83
C MET A 38 -7.58 -31.40 -26.63
N LEU A 39 -7.59 -32.29 -27.60
CA LEU A 39 -6.42 -32.56 -28.45
C LEU A 39 -6.11 -31.39 -29.38
N THR A 40 -7.13 -30.72 -29.91
CA THR A 40 -6.99 -29.52 -30.72
C THR A 40 -6.38 -28.38 -29.88
N ARG A 41 -6.84 -28.17 -28.63
CA ARG A 41 -6.22 -27.22 -27.70
C ARG A 41 -4.75 -27.57 -27.42
N LYS A 42 -4.46 -28.82 -27.08
CA LYS A 42 -3.07 -29.24 -26.83
C LYS A 42 -2.17 -29.11 -28.07
N ALA A 43 -2.69 -29.38 -29.26
CA ALA A 43 -1.96 -29.18 -30.52
C ALA A 43 -1.72 -27.68 -30.76
N TYR A 44 -2.72 -26.83 -30.51
CA TYR A 44 -2.59 -25.37 -30.59
C TYR A 44 -1.54 -24.87 -29.60
N ASP A 45 -1.60 -25.26 -28.32
CA ASP A 45 -0.62 -24.91 -27.29
C ASP A 45 0.81 -25.39 -27.61
N GLN A 46 0.96 -26.50 -28.34
CA GLN A 46 2.26 -26.99 -28.83
C GLN A 46 2.76 -26.26 -30.09
N GLN A 47 1.85 -25.76 -30.90
CA GLN A 47 2.16 -25.10 -32.18
C GLN A 47 2.25 -23.59 -32.06
N THR A 48 1.72 -23.01 -30.99
CA THR A 48 1.80 -21.56 -30.71
C THR A 48 2.91 -21.27 -29.72
N SER A 49 3.71 -20.27 -30.03
CA SER A 49 4.63 -19.66 -29.08
C SER A 49 4.05 -18.31 -28.67
N ASP A 50 3.30 -18.31 -27.59
CA ASP A 50 2.71 -17.09 -27.07
C ASP A 50 3.75 -16.31 -26.26
N ARG A 51 3.94 -15.04 -26.59
CA ARG A 51 4.70 -14.10 -25.80
C ARG A 51 3.77 -13.07 -25.23
N ASN A 52 3.82 -12.90 -23.91
CA ASN A 52 3.06 -11.85 -23.22
C ASN A 52 3.74 -10.50 -23.47
N VAL A 53 2.92 -9.50 -23.84
CA VAL A 53 3.32 -8.10 -23.90
C VAL A 53 2.78 -7.43 -22.64
N ASN A 54 3.68 -6.91 -21.81
CA ASN A 54 3.28 -6.26 -20.57
C ASN A 54 2.69 -4.87 -20.85
N PRO A 55 1.54 -4.52 -20.27
CA PRO A 55 0.98 -3.17 -20.34
C PRO A 55 1.86 -2.20 -19.57
N LYS A 56 1.74 -0.92 -19.85
CA LYS A 56 2.22 0.13 -18.95
C LYS A 56 1.29 0.20 -17.75
N ARG A 57 1.90 0.20 -16.57
CA ARG A 57 1.17 0.42 -15.34
C ARG A 57 0.75 1.89 -15.26
N GLY A 58 -0.48 2.17 -14.86
CA GLY A 58 -1.03 3.52 -14.77
C GLY A 58 -0.16 4.47 -13.95
N THR A 59 -0.16 5.75 -14.29
CA THR A 59 0.63 6.79 -13.63
C THR A 59 -0.03 7.22 -12.32
N ILE A 60 0.78 7.49 -11.30
CA ILE A 60 0.30 8.07 -10.04
C ILE A 60 0.74 9.52 -9.99
N TYR A 61 -0.23 10.42 -9.82
CA TYR A 61 -0.04 11.86 -9.74
C TYR A 61 -0.31 12.39 -8.33
N ASP A 62 0.24 13.57 -8.03
CA ASP A 62 -0.13 14.35 -6.87
C ASP A 62 -1.54 14.97 -7.03
N ASN A 63 -2.00 15.73 -6.01
CA ASN A 63 -3.34 16.32 -6.00
C ASN A 63 -3.60 17.34 -7.11
N THR A 64 -2.57 17.83 -7.79
CA THR A 64 -2.68 18.77 -8.92
C THR A 64 -2.92 18.06 -10.25
N GLY A 65 -2.68 16.74 -10.32
CA GLY A 65 -2.72 15.97 -11.56
C GLY A 65 -1.55 16.28 -12.53
N LYS A 66 -0.53 17.00 -12.07
CA LYS A 66 0.61 17.44 -12.89
C LYS A 66 1.94 16.84 -12.45
N THR A 67 2.14 16.67 -11.15
CA THR A 67 3.37 16.11 -10.60
C THR A 67 3.29 14.60 -10.62
N ILE A 68 4.16 13.96 -11.37
CA ILE A 68 4.23 12.50 -11.49
C ILE A 68 4.98 11.94 -10.28
N LEU A 69 4.31 11.12 -9.47
CA LEU A 69 4.89 10.45 -8.31
C LEU A 69 5.39 9.03 -8.65
N ALA A 70 4.72 8.35 -9.58
CA ALA A 70 5.15 7.05 -10.09
C ALA A 70 4.72 6.88 -11.55
N VAL A 71 5.60 6.34 -12.40
CA VAL A 71 5.37 6.14 -13.84
C VAL A 71 6.01 4.84 -14.32
N SER A 72 5.49 4.27 -15.42
CA SER A 72 6.10 3.15 -16.10
C SER A 72 7.07 3.65 -17.17
N SER A 73 8.33 3.25 -17.05
CA SER A 73 9.36 3.50 -18.07
C SER A 73 9.49 2.27 -18.98
N THR A 74 9.65 2.49 -20.29
CA THR A 74 9.91 1.42 -21.24
C THR A 74 11.36 0.97 -21.10
N VAL A 75 11.51 -0.31 -20.85
CA VAL A 75 12.80 -1.03 -20.75
C VAL A 75 12.73 -2.29 -21.61
N GLU A 76 13.77 -3.11 -21.60
CA GLU A 76 13.80 -4.33 -22.40
C GLU A 76 14.21 -5.53 -21.54
N THR A 77 13.72 -6.70 -21.93
CA THR A 77 14.06 -7.98 -21.28
C THR A 77 14.72 -8.89 -22.30
N VAL A 78 15.89 -9.44 -21.96
CA VAL A 78 16.63 -10.37 -22.79
C VAL A 78 16.35 -11.80 -22.39
N THR A 79 15.81 -12.57 -23.32
CA THR A 79 15.62 -14.00 -23.19
C THR A 79 16.40 -14.73 -24.27
N ILE A 80 16.74 -16.00 -24.04
CA ILE A 80 17.35 -16.85 -25.05
C ILE A 80 16.51 -18.09 -25.28
N ASN A 81 16.58 -18.60 -26.51
CA ASN A 81 16.17 -19.95 -26.86
C ASN A 81 17.44 -20.80 -27.06
N PRO A 82 17.91 -21.53 -26.04
CA PRO A 82 19.17 -22.28 -26.11
C PRO A 82 19.21 -23.35 -27.21
N MET A 83 18.05 -23.84 -27.66
CA MET A 83 17.98 -24.85 -28.73
C MET A 83 18.20 -24.24 -30.12
N ARG A 84 18.01 -22.93 -30.28
CA ARG A 84 18.22 -22.21 -31.54
C ARG A 84 19.61 -21.57 -31.67
N ILE A 85 20.36 -21.47 -30.57
CA ILE A 85 21.74 -21.00 -30.63
C ILE A 85 22.59 -22.12 -31.19
N LYS A 86 23.33 -21.85 -32.31
CA LYS A 86 24.24 -22.80 -32.89
C LYS A 86 25.31 -23.23 -31.92
N LYS A 87 25.71 -24.50 -31.94
CA LYS A 87 26.71 -25.05 -30.99
C LYS A 87 28.01 -24.25 -30.95
N GLU A 88 28.48 -23.79 -32.11
CA GLU A 88 29.69 -22.97 -32.31
C GLU A 88 29.59 -21.57 -31.67
N ASP A 89 28.37 -21.03 -31.55
CA ASP A 89 28.14 -19.67 -31.03
C ASP A 89 27.86 -19.63 -29.54
N LYS A 90 27.59 -20.77 -28.89
CA LYS A 90 27.13 -20.85 -27.49
C LYS A 90 28.08 -20.20 -26.50
N GLU A 91 29.37 -20.49 -26.59
CA GLU A 91 30.39 -19.89 -25.71
C GLU A 91 30.54 -18.39 -25.95
N LYS A 92 30.52 -17.99 -27.22
CA LYS A 92 30.60 -16.58 -27.63
C LYS A 92 29.39 -15.78 -27.11
N VAL A 93 28.19 -16.34 -27.24
CA VAL A 93 26.95 -15.75 -26.70
C VAL A 93 27.00 -15.66 -25.19
N ALA A 94 27.36 -16.74 -24.50
CA ALA A 94 27.46 -16.75 -23.03
C ALA A 94 28.44 -15.69 -22.54
N LYS A 95 29.60 -15.56 -23.19
CA LYS A 95 30.63 -14.55 -22.86
C LYS A 95 30.10 -13.13 -23.03
N LYS A 96 29.50 -12.79 -24.19
CA LYS A 96 28.97 -11.44 -24.44
C LYS A 96 27.85 -11.10 -23.46
N LEU A 97 26.90 -12.04 -23.20
CA LEU A 97 25.80 -11.81 -22.26
C LEU A 97 26.29 -11.60 -20.83
N SER A 98 27.30 -12.39 -20.40
CA SER A 98 27.88 -12.22 -19.05
C SER A 98 28.62 -10.90 -18.89
N GLU A 99 29.41 -10.48 -19.89
CA GLU A 99 30.12 -9.21 -19.89
C GLU A 99 29.18 -8.00 -19.92
N LEU A 100 28.20 -8.01 -20.83
CA LEU A 100 27.29 -6.87 -21.02
C LEU A 100 26.35 -6.63 -19.83
N PHE A 101 25.88 -7.72 -19.21
CA PHE A 101 24.91 -7.65 -18.10
C PHE A 101 25.53 -7.95 -16.73
N GLU A 102 26.85 -8.01 -16.65
CA GLU A 102 27.58 -8.24 -15.37
C GLU A 102 27.14 -9.52 -14.66
N LEU A 103 26.91 -10.60 -15.45
CA LEU A 103 26.43 -11.88 -14.95
C LEU A 103 27.59 -12.88 -14.76
N ASP A 104 27.41 -13.84 -13.86
CA ASP A 104 28.32 -14.95 -13.71
C ASP A 104 28.39 -15.80 -15.00
N TYR A 105 29.60 -15.94 -15.56
CA TYR A 105 29.82 -16.63 -16.83
C TYR A 105 29.38 -18.09 -16.79
N GLU A 106 29.73 -18.84 -15.73
CA GLU A 106 29.44 -20.25 -15.62
C GLU A 106 27.91 -20.50 -15.52
N LYS A 107 27.20 -19.65 -14.79
CA LYS A 107 25.73 -19.71 -14.70
C LYS A 107 25.08 -19.36 -16.04
N THR A 108 25.63 -18.37 -16.74
CA THR A 108 25.13 -17.95 -18.05
C THR A 108 25.38 -19.05 -19.08
N LEU A 109 26.55 -19.65 -19.08
CA LEU A 109 26.91 -20.76 -19.97
C LEU A 109 26.00 -22.01 -19.72
N LYS A 110 25.70 -22.32 -18.47
CA LYS A 110 24.73 -23.37 -18.13
C LYS A 110 23.35 -23.09 -18.71
N LYS A 111 22.87 -21.82 -18.65
CA LYS A 111 21.58 -21.43 -19.26
C LYS A 111 21.63 -21.58 -20.79
N VAL A 112 22.69 -21.14 -21.45
CA VAL A 112 22.86 -21.24 -22.90
C VAL A 112 22.97 -22.69 -23.38
N ASN A 113 23.44 -23.61 -22.54
CA ASN A 113 23.54 -25.05 -22.85
C ASN A 113 22.30 -25.86 -22.45
N LYS A 114 21.34 -25.25 -21.75
CA LYS A 114 20.13 -25.94 -21.30
C LYS A 114 19.25 -26.40 -22.47
N ARG A 115 18.52 -27.46 -22.26
CA ARG A 115 17.53 -27.97 -23.24
C ARG A 115 16.16 -27.35 -22.94
N ALA A 116 16.03 -26.08 -23.29
CA ALA A 116 14.82 -25.27 -23.03
C ALA A 116 14.51 -24.38 -24.24
N SER A 117 13.25 -24.06 -24.44
CA SER A 117 12.80 -23.13 -25.49
C SER A 117 12.94 -21.66 -25.09
N ILE A 118 12.91 -21.34 -23.79
CA ILE A 118 13.07 -19.99 -23.25
C ILE A 118 13.83 -20.05 -21.92
N GLU A 119 14.85 -19.19 -21.80
CA GLU A 119 15.57 -18.90 -20.55
C GLU A 119 15.75 -17.39 -20.40
N ASN A 120 15.44 -16.86 -19.23
CA ASN A 120 15.67 -15.45 -18.90
C ASN A 120 17.16 -15.21 -18.64
N ILE A 121 17.73 -14.19 -19.28
CA ILE A 121 19.12 -13.74 -19.09
C ILE A 121 19.16 -12.49 -18.23
N ALA A 122 18.57 -11.39 -18.73
CA ALA A 122 18.52 -10.12 -18.03
C ALA A 122 17.14 -9.48 -18.20
N LYS A 123 16.53 -9.06 -17.09
CA LYS A 123 15.22 -8.40 -17.09
C LYS A 123 15.39 -6.90 -16.88
N LYS A 124 14.50 -6.10 -17.48
CA LYS A 124 14.36 -4.65 -17.24
C LYS A 124 15.65 -3.88 -17.47
N ILE A 125 16.35 -4.21 -18.56
CA ILE A 125 17.57 -3.53 -18.97
C ILE A 125 17.25 -2.21 -19.68
N GLU A 126 18.11 -1.24 -19.50
CA GLU A 126 18.02 0.04 -20.20
C GLU A 126 18.26 -0.13 -21.71
N LYS A 127 17.60 0.72 -22.49
CA LYS A 127 17.60 0.66 -23.97
C LYS A 127 18.99 0.71 -24.59
N ASP A 128 19.93 1.38 -23.95
CA ASP A 128 21.31 1.50 -24.44
C ASP A 128 22.04 0.15 -24.43
N LYS A 129 21.94 -0.61 -23.32
CA LYS A 129 22.52 -1.97 -23.22
C LYS A 129 21.85 -2.93 -24.22
N ALA A 130 20.56 -2.80 -24.45
CA ALA A 130 19.85 -3.60 -25.44
C ALA A 130 20.27 -3.28 -26.88
N ASN A 131 20.47 -2.00 -27.22
CA ASN A 131 20.96 -1.57 -28.50
C ASN A 131 22.40 -2.06 -28.75
N GLU A 132 23.24 -2.05 -27.72
CA GLU A 132 24.59 -2.64 -27.82
C GLU A 132 24.51 -4.13 -28.15
N LEU A 133 23.62 -4.86 -27.50
CA LEU A 133 23.40 -6.29 -27.79
C LEU A 133 22.92 -6.50 -29.24
N ARG A 134 21.95 -5.70 -29.74
CA ARG A 134 21.45 -5.77 -31.12
C ARG A 134 22.58 -5.53 -32.12
N LYS A 135 23.42 -4.51 -31.87
CA LYS A 135 24.59 -4.22 -32.72
C LYS A 135 25.56 -5.39 -32.75
N TRP A 136 25.90 -5.94 -31.56
CA TRP A 136 26.79 -7.09 -31.46
C TRP A 136 26.23 -8.32 -32.19
N MET A 137 24.93 -8.59 -32.08
CA MET A 137 24.24 -9.69 -32.77
C MET A 137 24.37 -9.52 -34.30
N SER A 138 24.15 -8.32 -34.81
CA SER A 138 24.29 -8.01 -36.24
C SER A 138 25.74 -8.20 -36.75
N GLU A 139 26.74 -7.69 -36.03
CA GLU A 139 28.16 -7.81 -36.36
C GLU A 139 28.66 -9.26 -36.34
N ASN A 140 28.03 -10.13 -35.54
CA ASN A 140 28.42 -11.53 -35.38
C ASN A 140 27.52 -12.52 -36.12
N ASN A 141 26.58 -12.02 -36.95
CA ASN A 141 25.61 -12.83 -37.70
C ASN A 141 24.77 -13.77 -36.84
N ILE A 142 24.47 -13.36 -35.60
CA ILE A 142 23.58 -14.12 -34.67
C ILE A 142 22.15 -13.66 -34.92
N THR A 143 21.42 -14.40 -35.73
CA THR A 143 20.06 -14.05 -36.17
C THR A 143 18.97 -14.78 -35.40
N GLU A 144 19.31 -15.83 -34.65
CA GLU A 144 18.36 -16.67 -33.92
C GLU A 144 18.88 -17.00 -32.51
N GLY A 145 17.96 -17.28 -31.60
CA GLY A 145 18.29 -17.78 -30.27
C GLY A 145 18.44 -16.71 -29.19
N ILE A 146 18.48 -15.43 -29.54
CA ILE A 146 18.43 -14.30 -28.59
C ILE A 146 17.21 -13.44 -28.91
N ASN A 147 16.38 -13.18 -27.92
CA ASN A 147 15.23 -12.29 -28.06
C ASN A 147 15.43 -11.10 -27.13
N ILE A 148 15.07 -9.93 -27.63
CA ILE A 148 15.07 -8.67 -26.89
C ILE A 148 13.66 -8.12 -27.01
N ASP A 149 12.89 -8.29 -25.94
CA ASP A 149 11.47 -7.97 -25.92
C ASP A 149 11.25 -6.70 -25.09
N GLU A 150 10.31 -5.86 -25.52
CA GLU A 150 9.90 -4.67 -24.78
C GLU A 150 9.27 -5.06 -23.45
N ASP A 151 9.63 -4.37 -22.39
CA ASP A 151 9.16 -4.57 -21.02
C ASP A 151 8.96 -3.21 -20.35
N THR A 152 8.38 -3.22 -19.17
CA THR A 152 8.12 -2.01 -18.39
C THR A 152 8.77 -2.09 -17.00
N LYS A 153 9.30 -0.96 -16.54
CA LYS A 153 9.87 -0.80 -15.21
C LYS A 153 9.17 0.35 -14.50
N ARG A 154 8.75 0.11 -13.26
CA ARG A 154 8.20 1.18 -12.43
C ARG A 154 9.31 2.12 -12.00
N TYR A 155 9.08 3.43 -12.11
CA TYR A 155 10.03 4.48 -11.77
C TYR A 155 9.35 5.54 -10.91
N TYR A 156 10.05 5.97 -9.87
CA TYR A 156 9.59 6.94 -8.87
C TYR A 156 10.52 8.16 -8.93
N PRO A 157 10.12 9.26 -9.62
CA PRO A 157 11.01 10.40 -9.89
C PRO A 157 11.59 11.06 -8.64
N TYR A 158 10.88 10.99 -7.52
CA TYR A 158 11.29 11.64 -6.27
C TYR A 158 11.88 10.69 -5.23
N ASN A 159 12.26 9.48 -5.63
CA ASN A 159 12.91 8.47 -4.79
C ASN A 159 12.16 8.16 -3.48
N ASN A 160 12.34 8.98 -2.44
CA ASN A 160 11.82 8.72 -1.09
C ASN A 160 10.46 9.36 -0.82
N LEU A 161 10.04 10.36 -1.65
CA LEU A 161 8.83 11.14 -1.39
C LEU A 161 7.60 10.24 -1.27
N ALA A 162 6.88 10.38 -0.17
CA ALA A 162 5.67 9.62 0.15
C ALA A 162 5.85 8.09 0.08
N SER A 163 7.05 7.58 0.40
CA SER A 163 7.43 6.18 0.18
C SER A 163 6.46 5.19 0.84
N GLN A 164 6.02 5.44 2.06
CA GLN A 164 5.11 4.58 2.82
C GLN A 164 3.64 4.70 2.37
N ILE A 165 3.32 5.72 1.54
CA ILE A 165 2.00 5.91 0.94
C ILE A 165 1.94 5.26 -0.44
N ILE A 166 2.86 5.66 -1.33
CA ILE A 166 2.90 5.18 -2.71
C ILE A 166 3.14 3.67 -2.72
N GLY A 167 4.11 3.21 -1.92
CA GLY A 167 4.56 1.83 -1.95
C GLY A 167 5.38 1.53 -3.19
N PHE A 168 5.66 0.27 -3.47
CA PHE A 168 6.52 -0.14 -4.55
C PHE A 168 6.03 -1.40 -5.26
N CYS A 169 6.56 -1.63 -6.46
CA CYS A 169 6.28 -2.81 -7.27
C CYS A 169 7.40 -3.84 -7.17
N GLY A 170 7.04 -5.11 -7.28
CA GLY A 170 7.97 -6.22 -7.42
C GLY A 170 8.58 -6.32 -8.82
N SER A 171 9.41 -7.34 -9.02
CA SER A 171 10.07 -7.64 -10.30
C SER A 171 9.10 -7.84 -11.46
N ASP A 172 7.91 -8.32 -11.18
CA ASP A 172 6.88 -8.63 -12.17
C ASP A 172 5.84 -7.50 -12.32
N ASN A 173 6.19 -6.28 -11.90
CA ASN A 173 5.33 -5.08 -11.89
C ASN A 173 4.06 -5.20 -11.04
N GLN A 174 3.98 -6.17 -10.14
CA GLN A 174 2.92 -6.30 -9.15
C GLN A 174 3.15 -5.32 -8.00
N GLY A 175 2.11 -4.58 -7.60
CA GLY A 175 2.15 -3.72 -6.42
C GLY A 175 2.27 -4.54 -5.13
N LEU A 176 3.27 -4.23 -4.30
CA LEU A 176 3.55 -4.99 -3.07
C LEU A 176 3.13 -4.23 -1.81
N ASN A 177 3.07 -2.92 -1.84
CA ASN A 177 2.73 -2.09 -0.69
C ASN A 177 2.02 -0.80 -1.12
N GLY A 178 1.43 -0.07 -0.16
CA GLY A 178 0.84 1.25 -0.36
C GLY A 178 -0.28 1.30 -1.41
N ILE A 179 -0.38 2.43 -2.10
CA ILE A 179 -1.32 2.67 -3.21
C ILE A 179 -1.08 1.68 -4.36
N GLU A 180 0.19 1.36 -4.66
CA GLU A 180 0.55 0.38 -5.69
C GLU A 180 -0.15 -0.97 -5.47
N SER A 181 -0.23 -1.43 -4.22
CA SER A 181 -0.90 -2.68 -3.87
C SER A 181 -2.42 -2.53 -3.74
N LYS A 182 -2.89 -1.46 -3.11
CA LYS A 182 -4.32 -1.25 -2.86
C LYS A 182 -5.13 -1.08 -4.14
N TYR A 183 -4.54 -0.39 -5.10
CA TYR A 183 -5.17 -0.08 -6.39
C TYR A 183 -4.57 -0.89 -7.55
N GLU A 184 -4.04 -2.08 -7.24
CA GLU A 184 -3.44 -2.99 -8.21
C GLU A 184 -4.37 -3.24 -9.42
N GLU A 185 -5.67 -3.45 -9.19
CA GLU A 185 -6.63 -3.79 -10.26
C GLU A 185 -6.78 -2.69 -11.28
N TYR A 186 -6.68 -1.42 -10.87
CA TYR A 186 -6.71 -0.27 -11.75
C TYR A 186 -5.37 -0.05 -12.43
N LEU A 187 -4.29 -0.08 -11.65
CA LEU A 187 -2.95 0.28 -12.11
C LEU A 187 -2.32 -0.75 -13.06
N LYS A 188 -2.60 -2.07 -12.90
CA LYS A 188 -1.84 -3.13 -13.59
C LYS A 188 -2.09 -3.25 -15.10
N GLY A 189 -3.23 -2.76 -15.59
CA GLY A 189 -3.66 -2.95 -16.98
C GLY A 189 -3.96 -4.42 -17.35
N LYS A 190 -4.10 -4.69 -18.63
CA LYS A 190 -4.34 -6.04 -19.18
C LYS A 190 -3.23 -6.41 -20.14
N LYS A 191 -2.63 -7.59 -19.93
CA LYS A 191 -1.56 -8.08 -20.81
C LYS A 191 -2.06 -8.32 -22.22
N GLY A 192 -1.26 -7.94 -23.20
CA GLY A 192 -1.38 -8.35 -24.57
C GLY A 192 -0.65 -9.65 -24.85
N SER A 193 -0.79 -10.19 -26.06
CA SER A 193 -0.08 -11.38 -26.50
C SER A 193 0.32 -11.29 -27.96
N ILE A 194 1.47 -11.87 -28.26
CA ILE A 194 1.94 -12.12 -29.64
C ILE A 194 1.95 -13.61 -29.81
N SER A 195 1.01 -14.13 -30.63
CA SER A 195 0.94 -15.55 -30.95
C SER A 195 1.56 -15.83 -32.30
N LYS A 196 2.58 -16.70 -32.34
CA LYS A 196 3.24 -17.17 -33.57
C LYS A 196 3.05 -18.64 -33.73
N ILE A 197 2.63 -19.10 -34.93
CA ILE A 197 2.52 -20.52 -35.22
C ILE A 197 3.92 -21.09 -35.46
N THR A 198 4.26 -22.13 -34.70
CA THR A 198 5.55 -22.81 -34.76
C THR A 198 5.37 -24.27 -35.14
N ASP A 199 6.39 -24.89 -35.74
CA ASP A 199 6.43 -26.34 -35.95
C ASP A 199 6.73 -27.10 -34.63
N ALA A 200 6.71 -28.43 -34.66
CA ALA A 200 6.99 -29.27 -33.49
C ALA A 200 8.40 -29.10 -32.92
N ALA A 201 9.32 -28.44 -33.65
CA ALA A 201 10.66 -28.06 -33.21
C ALA A 201 10.70 -26.62 -32.69
N GLY A 202 9.54 -25.92 -32.59
CA GLY A 202 9.42 -24.55 -32.16
C GLY A 202 9.88 -23.51 -33.19
N LYS A 203 10.05 -23.87 -34.48
CA LYS A 203 10.43 -22.95 -35.53
C LYS A 203 9.20 -22.27 -36.13
N VAL A 204 9.21 -20.95 -36.22
CA VAL A 204 8.11 -20.16 -36.83
C VAL A 204 7.89 -20.63 -38.25
N ILE A 205 6.67 -20.99 -38.60
CA ILE A 205 6.28 -21.39 -39.95
C ILE A 205 6.21 -20.11 -40.78
N LYS A 206 7.05 -20.04 -41.83
CA LYS A 206 7.08 -18.88 -42.75
C LYS A 206 5.70 -18.73 -43.43
N ASN A 207 5.20 -17.50 -43.51
CA ASN A 207 3.91 -17.09 -44.08
C ASN A 207 2.65 -17.39 -43.22
N THR A 208 2.80 -17.59 -41.91
CA THR A 208 1.64 -17.54 -41.00
C THR A 208 1.50 -16.12 -40.44
N SER A 209 0.27 -15.63 -40.34
CA SER A 209 -0.02 -14.33 -39.71
C SER A 209 0.31 -14.38 -38.22
N GLU A 210 1.09 -13.38 -37.77
CA GLU A 210 1.23 -13.14 -36.33
C GLU A 210 -0.08 -12.54 -35.81
N GLU A 211 -0.67 -13.15 -34.78
CA GLU A 211 -1.82 -12.59 -34.11
C GLU A 211 -1.30 -11.72 -32.98
N TYR A 212 -1.53 -10.41 -33.06
CA TYR A 212 -1.12 -9.43 -32.07
C TYR A 212 -2.36 -8.92 -31.32
N ASN A 213 -2.46 -9.28 -30.05
CA ASN A 213 -3.44 -8.70 -29.14
C ASN A 213 -2.76 -7.58 -28.35
N GLU A 214 -3.21 -6.36 -28.58
CA GLU A 214 -2.64 -5.18 -27.97
C GLU A 214 -2.87 -5.17 -26.44
N PRO A 215 -1.85 -4.85 -25.62
CA PRO A 215 -2.06 -4.68 -24.18
C PRO A 215 -2.93 -3.45 -23.92
N THR A 216 -3.71 -3.48 -22.85
CA THR A 216 -4.43 -2.30 -22.36
C THR A 216 -3.70 -1.76 -21.16
N ASP A 217 -3.22 -0.52 -21.25
CA ASP A 217 -2.53 0.16 -20.15
C ASP A 217 -3.43 0.32 -18.93
N GLY A 218 -2.83 0.41 -17.75
CA GLY A 218 -3.56 0.63 -16.51
C GLY A 218 -4.09 2.05 -16.37
N ASP A 219 -5.09 2.21 -15.50
CA ASP A 219 -5.71 3.50 -15.20
C ASP A 219 -4.78 4.36 -14.35
N ASP A 220 -4.78 5.66 -14.61
CA ASP A 220 -4.02 6.64 -13.84
C ASP A 220 -4.73 7.00 -12.54
N ILE A 221 -3.96 7.33 -11.50
CA ILE A 221 -4.50 7.73 -10.20
C ILE A 221 -4.01 9.11 -9.83
N ILE A 222 -4.95 9.99 -9.45
CA ILE A 222 -4.65 11.27 -8.80
C ILE A 222 -4.85 11.10 -7.30
N LEU A 223 -3.80 11.32 -6.52
CA LEU A 223 -3.85 11.31 -5.07
C LEU A 223 -4.36 12.64 -4.51
N THR A 224 -4.69 12.65 -3.22
CA THR A 224 -4.93 13.88 -2.45
C THR A 224 -3.63 14.50 -1.95
N ILE A 225 -2.54 13.74 -1.97
CA ILE A 225 -1.20 14.17 -1.53
C ILE A 225 -0.73 15.34 -2.38
N ASN A 226 -0.33 16.42 -1.71
CA ASN A 226 0.36 17.54 -2.33
C ASN A 226 1.87 17.33 -2.21
N ALA A 227 2.55 17.16 -3.33
CA ALA A 227 3.98 16.84 -3.35
C ALA A 227 4.86 17.86 -2.60
N THR A 228 4.51 19.15 -2.66
CA THR A 228 5.24 20.22 -1.97
C THR A 228 5.03 20.13 -0.45
N ILE A 229 3.77 19.97 -0.01
CA ILE A 229 3.46 19.87 1.43
C ILE A 229 4.09 18.58 2.00
N GLN A 230 4.04 17.48 1.27
CA GLN A 230 4.66 16.21 1.65
C GLN A 230 6.16 16.37 1.84
N GLY A 231 6.86 16.97 0.86
CA GLY A 231 8.30 17.18 0.95
C GLY A 231 8.72 18.10 2.11
N ILE A 232 7.91 19.12 2.40
CA ILE A 232 8.12 19.99 3.58
C ILE A 232 7.94 19.20 4.87
N ALA A 233 6.86 18.40 4.97
CA ALA A 233 6.58 17.58 6.15
C ALA A 233 7.70 16.56 6.41
N GLU A 234 8.16 15.84 5.38
CA GLU A 234 9.27 14.88 5.48
C GLU A 234 10.57 15.53 5.93
N LYS A 235 10.92 16.69 5.35
CA LYS A 235 12.12 17.43 5.70
C LYS A 235 12.14 17.79 7.19
N TYR A 236 11.10 18.47 7.67
CA TYR A 236 11.05 18.93 9.05
C TYR A 236 10.86 17.80 10.05
N LEU A 237 10.13 16.73 9.68
CA LEU A 237 10.05 15.53 10.51
C LEU A 237 11.42 14.89 10.72
N LYS A 238 12.18 14.73 9.64
CA LYS A 238 13.53 14.16 9.67
C LYS A 238 14.46 15.01 10.56
N GLU A 239 14.48 16.35 10.36
CA GLU A 239 15.24 17.28 11.17
C GLU A 239 14.85 17.16 12.66
N ALA A 240 13.54 17.18 12.97
CA ALA A 240 13.05 17.07 14.34
C ALA A 240 13.43 15.72 14.98
N CYS A 241 13.35 14.62 14.26
CA CYS A 241 13.73 13.30 14.77
C CYS A 241 15.23 13.20 15.06
N ILE A 242 16.07 13.80 14.22
CA ILE A 242 17.53 13.83 14.41
C ILE A 242 17.90 14.69 15.61
N ASP A 243 17.38 15.92 15.67
CA ASP A 243 17.70 16.90 16.72
C ASP A 243 17.26 16.43 18.10
N ASN A 244 16.12 15.75 18.17
CA ASN A 244 15.58 15.20 19.41
C ASN A 244 15.98 13.74 19.69
N LYS A 245 16.83 13.14 18.84
CA LYS A 245 17.31 11.74 18.98
C LYS A 245 16.17 10.74 19.11
N CYS A 246 15.14 10.87 18.27
CA CYS A 246 14.00 9.97 18.27
C CYS A 246 14.41 8.60 17.69
N THR A 247 14.70 7.63 18.55
CA THR A 247 15.19 6.30 18.16
C THR A 247 14.16 5.51 17.34
N ASP A 248 12.89 5.69 17.65
CA ASP A 248 11.78 5.01 17.00
C ASP A 248 11.23 5.79 15.79
N GLY A 249 11.83 6.97 15.52
CA GLY A 249 11.39 7.86 14.45
C GLY A 249 10.13 8.65 14.81
N GLY A 250 9.35 9.01 13.78
CA GLY A 250 8.14 9.81 13.96
C GLY A 250 7.24 9.80 12.75
N ASN A 251 6.08 10.46 12.86
CA ASN A 251 5.18 10.69 11.74
C ASN A 251 4.52 12.06 11.82
N VAL A 252 4.07 12.57 10.66
CA VAL A 252 3.27 13.79 10.50
C VAL A 252 2.11 13.48 9.59
N ILE A 253 0.91 13.88 9.98
CA ILE A 253 -0.31 13.79 9.16
C ILE A 253 -0.85 15.20 8.94
N ILE A 254 -1.09 15.57 7.69
CA ILE A 254 -1.73 16.83 7.31
C ILE A 254 -3.02 16.47 6.55
N MET A 255 -4.16 16.84 7.13
CA MET A 255 -5.48 16.49 6.64
C MET A 255 -6.33 17.74 6.47
N ASN A 256 -7.09 17.81 5.39
CA ASN A 256 -8.12 18.83 5.19
C ASN A 256 -9.40 18.38 5.91
N PRO A 257 -9.82 19.07 6.97
CA PRO A 257 -11.00 18.65 7.75
C PRO A 257 -12.33 18.82 7.01
N GLN A 258 -12.39 19.61 5.94
CA GLN A 258 -13.64 19.90 5.22
C GLN A 258 -14.06 18.78 4.27
N ASN A 259 -13.09 18.02 3.74
CA ASN A 259 -13.36 16.98 2.74
C ASN A 259 -12.70 15.62 3.03
N GLY A 260 -11.85 15.53 4.06
CA GLY A 260 -11.18 14.28 4.42
C GLY A 260 -9.91 13.98 3.61
N GLU A 261 -9.53 14.83 2.68
CA GLU A 261 -8.31 14.66 1.89
C GLU A 261 -7.05 14.71 2.77
N ILE A 262 -6.22 13.70 2.62
CA ILE A 262 -4.89 13.68 3.24
C ILE A 262 -3.93 14.41 2.30
N LEU A 263 -3.43 15.57 2.74
CA LEU A 263 -2.48 16.37 1.98
C LEU A 263 -1.03 15.89 2.13
N ALA A 264 -0.71 15.28 3.27
CA ALA A 264 0.57 14.62 3.53
C ALA A 264 0.46 13.59 4.65
N ILE A 265 1.19 12.48 4.50
CA ILE A 265 1.59 11.58 5.59
C ILE A 265 3.09 11.33 5.43
N ALA A 266 3.87 11.91 6.32
CA ALA A 266 5.30 11.69 6.38
C ALA A 266 5.65 10.72 7.51
N GLY A 267 6.52 9.77 7.23
CA GLY A 267 7.10 8.85 8.21
C GLY A 267 8.62 8.90 8.18
N TYR A 268 9.27 8.79 9.32
CA TYR A 268 10.71 8.69 9.43
C TYR A 268 11.08 7.49 10.32
N PRO A 269 12.09 6.67 9.95
CA PRO A 269 12.85 6.72 8.69
C PRO A 269 12.02 6.33 7.47
N ASP A 270 12.42 6.82 6.30
CA ASP A 270 11.88 6.54 4.98
C ASP A 270 12.78 5.57 4.18
N TYR A 271 12.42 5.26 2.94
CA TYR A 271 13.21 4.41 2.03
C TYR A 271 13.05 4.84 0.58
N ASN A 272 14.04 4.44 -0.27
CA ASN A 272 14.01 4.71 -1.70
C ASN A 272 13.07 3.75 -2.42
N LEU A 273 12.03 4.28 -3.06
CA LEU A 273 11.04 3.53 -3.84
C LEU A 273 11.64 2.81 -5.06
N ASN A 274 12.72 3.34 -5.63
CA ASN A 274 13.42 2.70 -6.75
C ASN A 274 14.33 1.54 -6.30
N ASP A 275 14.67 1.48 -5.01
CA ASP A 275 15.45 0.40 -4.40
C ASP A 275 14.92 0.06 -2.99
N PRO A 276 13.70 -0.48 -2.90
CA PRO A 276 13.01 -0.70 -1.62
C PRO A 276 13.62 -1.83 -0.78
N PHE A 277 14.48 -2.63 -1.38
CA PHE A 277 15.15 -3.78 -0.73
C PHE A 277 16.58 -3.45 -0.28
N ALA A 278 17.04 -2.21 -0.50
CA ALA A 278 18.35 -1.77 -0.04
C ALA A 278 18.45 -1.81 1.49
N VAL A 279 19.36 -2.61 1.98
CA VAL A 279 19.67 -2.73 3.42
C VAL A 279 21.19 -2.93 3.58
N ASP A 280 21.67 -2.71 4.77
CA ASP A 280 23.06 -2.95 5.12
C ASP A 280 23.39 -4.45 4.98
N GLU A 281 24.23 -4.79 4.02
CA GLU A 281 24.65 -6.16 3.71
C GLU A 281 25.48 -6.80 4.83
N THR A 282 25.99 -6.02 5.79
CA THR A 282 26.72 -6.51 6.95
C THR A 282 25.81 -7.16 8.00
N LEU A 283 24.51 -6.88 7.95
CA LEU A 283 23.51 -7.45 8.85
C LEU A 283 23.18 -8.90 8.46
N SER A 284 22.78 -9.70 9.43
CA SER A 284 22.20 -11.02 9.17
C SER A 284 20.93 -10.92 8.33
N LYS A 285 20.57 -11.97 7.59
CA LYS A 285 19.33 -11.97 6.76
C LYS A 285 18.06 -11.71 7.57
N GLU A 286 18.02 -12.16 8.81
CA GLU A 286 16.89 -11.92 9.70
C GLU A 286 16.79 -10.44 10.08
N GLU A 287 17.91 -9.81 10.42
CA GLU A 287 17.98 -8.39 10.73
C GLU A 287 17.67 -7.52 9.49
N GLN A 288 18.19 -7.91 8.31
CA GLN A 288 17.85 -7.26 7.05
C GLN A 288 16.33 -7.27 6.81
N ASN A 289 15.68 -8.44 6.94
CA ASN A 289 14.23 -8.57 6.77
C ASN A 289 13.46 -7.73 7.79
N LYS A 290 13.85 -7.75 9.05
CA LYS A 290 13.26 -6.94 10.10
C LYS A 290 13.39 -5.44 9.81
N ARG A 291 14.57 -5.02 9.35
CA ARG A 291 14.83 -3.61 8.97
C ARG A 291 13.96 -3.18 7.80
N MET A 292 13.86 -3.97 6.74
CA MET A 292 12.99 -3.68 5.59
C MET A 292 11.53 -3.53 6.01
N GLN A 293 11.00 -4.48 6.78
CA GLN A 293 9.63 -4.42 7.27
C GLN A 293 9.36 -3.16 8.11
N MET A 294 10.32 -2.73 8.93
CA MET A 294 10.21 -1.49 9.70
C MET A 294 10.18 -0.25 8.79
N LEU A 295 10.98 -0.21 7.73
CA LEU A 295 11.03 0.91 6.78
C LEU A 295 9.75 1.01 5.95
N TRP A 296 9.20 -0.14 5.52
CA TRP A 296 7.97 -0.19 4.71
C TRP A 296 6.71 0.11 5.52
N ARG A 297 6.77 -0.05 6.85
CA ARG A 297 5.62 0.14 7.74
C ARG A 297 5.23 1.62 7.83
N ASN A 298 3.98 1.93 7.52
CA ASN A 298 3.42 3.27 7.71
C ASN A 298 2.95 3.44 9.16
N LYS A 299 3.80 3.99 10.01
CA LYS A 299 3.53 4.18 11.44
C LYS A 299 2.30 5.03 11.72
N ALA A 300 1.95 5.96 10.82
CA ALA A 300 0.80 6.83 10.99
C ALA A 300 -0.54 6.07 11.03
N ILE A 301 -0.59 4.89 10.41
CA ILE A 301 -1.80 4.06 10.34
C ILE A 301 -1.66 2.70 11.03
N SER A 302 -0.43 2.18 11.15
CA SER A 302 -0.19 0.81 11.59
C SER A 302 0.28 0.68 13.04
N ASP A 303 0.81 1.76 13.64
CA ASP A 303 1.28 1.75 15.01
C ASP A 303 0.26 2.40 15.93
N THR A 304 0.09 1.82 17.12
CA THR A 304 -0.77 2.35 18.16
C THR A 304 0.06 2.98 19.28
N TYR A 305 -0.49 3.99 19.93
CA TYR A 305 0.15 4.69 21.04
C TYR A 305 -0.88 5.26 22.02
N GLU A 306 -0.47 5.53 23.24
CA GLU A 306 -1.27 6.27 24.21
C GLU A 306 -1.28 7.76 23.83
N PRO A 307 -2.43 8.37 23.48
CA PRO A 307 -2.48 9.75 22.96
C PRO A 307 -2.17 10.82 24.01
N GLY A 308 -2.23 10.46 25.27
CA GLY A 308 -1.99 11.37 26.38
C GLY A 308 -2.92 12.58 26.36
N SER A 309 -2.38 13.73 26.73
CA SER A 309 -3.16 14.98 26.91
C SER A 309 -3.84 15.52 25.65
N THR A 310 -3.51 15.05 24.47
CA THR A 310 -4.25 15.40 23.24
C THR A 310 -5.68 14.86 23.29
N PHE A 311 -5.90 13.74 23.97
CA PHE A 311 -7.22 13.13 24.13
C PHE A 311 -8.17 13.91 25.04
N LYS A 312 -7.68 14.86 25.81
CA LYS A 312 -8.51 15.78 26.63
C LYS A 312 -9.51 16.56 25.77
N LEU A 313 -9.25 16.70 24.47
CA LEU A 313 -10.19 17.30 23.53
C LEU A 313 -11.50 16.48 23.40
N VAL A 314 -11.42 15.16 23.45
CA VAL A 314 -12.60 14.28 23.46
C VAL A 314 -13.39 14.47 24.74
N THR A 315 -12.72 14.51 25.90
CA THR A 315 -13.34 14.72 27.20
C THR A 315 -13.99 16.09 27.29
N ALA A 316 -13.31 17.14 26.83
CA ALA A 316 -13.88 18.50 26.79
C ALA A 316 -15.10 18.56 25.87
N SER A 317 -15.03 17.94 24.68
CA SER A 317 -16.14 17.88 23.73
C SER A 317 -17.36 17.18 24.32
N ALA A 318 -17.17 16.04 24.97
CA ALA A 318 -18.26 15.29 25.61
C ALA A 318 -18.87 16.08 26.80
N ALA A 319 -18.03 16.67 27.65
CA ALA A 319 -18.51 17.44 28.81
C ALA A 319 -19.31 18.68 28.42
N LEU A 320 -18.87 19.39 27.37
CA LEU A 320 -19.61 20.55 26.83
C LEU A 320 -20.91 20.12 26.14
N GLN A 321 -20.89 19.05 25.37
CA GLN A 321 -22.05 18.55 24.64
C GLN A 321 -23.17 18.08 25.60
N GLU A 322 -22.79 17.47 26.73
CA GLU A 322 -23.72 17.02 27.78
C GLU A 322 -24.12 18.17 28.75
N GLY A 323 -23.63 19.40 28.56
CA GLY A 323 -23.93 20.52 29.44
C GLY A 323 -23.38 20.39 30.86
N ILE A 324 -22.38 19.52 31.08
CA ILE A 324 -21.75 19.28 32.39
C ILE A 324 -20.94 20.51 32.84
N THR A 325 -20.40 21.26 31.89
CA THR A 325 -19.57 22.44 32.13
C THR A 325 -19.72 23.45 30.99
N THR A 326 -19.18 24.64 31.18
CA THR A 326 -19.04 25.68 30.14
C THR A 326 -17.58 26.09 30.00
N THR A 327 -17.25 26.78 28.91
CA THR A 327 -15.83 27.12 28.59
C THR A 327 -15.17 28.01 29.62
N ASP A 328 -15.88 29.06 30.11
CA ASP A 328 -15.24 30.20 30.75
C ASP A 328 -15.78 30.53 32.17
N LYS A 329 -16.54 29.58 32.78
CA LYS A 329 -17.03 29.73 34.14
C LYS A 329 -15.88 29.77 35.12
N ALA A 330 -15.61 30.97 35.66
CA ALA A 330 -14.50 31.20 36.57
C ALA A 330 -14.66 30.35 37.85
N GLY A 331 -13.57 29.73 38.29
CA GLY A 331 -13.54 28.96 39.52
C GLY A 331 -14.38 27.70 39.59
N GLU A 332 -14.80 27.21 38.45
CA GLU A 332 -15.59 25.98 38.38
C GLU A 332 -14.81 24.74 38.85
N PHE A 333 -13.52 24.73 38.64
CA PHE A 333 -12.61 23.66 39.01
C PHE A 333 -11.53 24.19 39.95
N CYS A 334 -11.03 23.32 40.85
CA CYS A 334 -9.93 23.61 41.73
C CYS A 334 -8.90 22.49 41.71
N CYS A 335 -7.70 22.76 41.20
CA CYS A 335 -6.59 21.82 41.18
C CYS A 335 -5.68 22.07 42.42
N ILE A 336 -5.73 21.14 43.37
CA ILE A 336 -4.87 21.11 44.55
C ILE A 336 -3.62 20.25 44.37
N GLY A 337 -3.32 19.84 43.10
CA GLY A 337 -2.18 19.01 42.74
C GLY A 337 -2.51 17.51 42.59
N TYR A 338 -3.66 17.07 43.03
CA TYR A 338 -4.18 15.69 42.83
C TYR A 338 -5.69 15.70 42.92
N ILE A 339 -6.27 14.55 42.52
CA ILE A 339 -7.67 14.19 42.75
C ILE A 339 -7.70 12.78 43.33
N ASP A 340 -8.62 12.51 44.29
CA ASP A 340 -8.84 11.18 44.82
C ASP A 340 -9.98 10.51 44.02
N VAL A 341 -9.71 9.36 43.43
CA VAL A 341 -10.68 8.56 42.67
C VAL A 341 -10.73 7.17 43.26
N ALA A 342 -11.83 6.85 43.94
CA ALA A 342 -12.03 5.55 44.58
C ALA A 342 -10.86 5.14 45.51
N GLY A 343 -10.29 6.10 46.27
CA GLY A 343 -9.17 5.86 47.19
C GLY A 343 -7.77 5.91 46.52
N VAL A 344 -7.72 6.15 45.21
CA VAL A 344 -6.46 6.30 44.48
C VAL A 344 -6.15 7.76 44.22
N LYS A 345 -5.02 8.25 44.72
CA LYS A 345 -4.57 9.62 44.49
C LYS A 345 -3.91 9.77 43.11
N MET A 346 -4.62 10.38 42.18
CA MET A 346 -4.12 10.65 40.83
C MET A 346 -3.52 12.07 40.76
N LYS A 347 -2.21 12.16 40.46
CA LYS A 347 -1.46 13.43 40.53
C LYS A 347 -1.60 14.23 39.24
N CYS A 348 -1.65 15.57 39.40
CA CYS A 348 -1.39 16.50 38.32
C CYS A 348 0.09 16.43 37.93
N TRP A 349 0.43 16.67 36.67
CA TRP A 349 1.83 16.79 36.23
C TRP A 349 2.59 17.91 37.00
N ARG A 350 1.83 18.93 37.46
CA ARG A 350 2.31 20.08 38.22
C ARG A 350 1.92 20.00 39.70
N TYR A 351 1.92 18.79 40.31
CA TYR A 351 1.49 18.55 41.69
C TYR A 351 2.26 19.37 42.74
N TYR A 352 3.50 19.71 42.47
CA TYR A 352 4.37 20.51 43.35
C TYR A 352 4.01 21.99 43.35
N ARG A 353 3.29 22.51 42.35
CA ARG A 353 2.78 23.85 42.22
C ARG A 353 1.41 23.83 41.56
N PRO A 354 0.36 23.49 42.32
CA PRO A 354 -1.00 23.30 41.80
C PRO A 354 -1.50 24.51 40.99
N HIS A 355 -2.40 24.26 40.05
CA HIS A 355 -2.97 25.32 39.21
C HIS A 355 -3.96 26.21 39.97
N GLY A 356 -4.58 25.69 41.05
CA GLY A 356 -5.57 26.42 41.84
C GLY A 356 -6.94 26.45 41.14
N SER A 357 -7.60 27.58 41.19
CA SER A 357 -8.92 27.80 40.61
C SER A 357 -8.81 27.99 39.10
N GLU A 358 -9.58 27.20 38.31
CA GLU A 358 -9.55 27.17 36.83
C GLU A 358 -10.96 27.12 36.25
N SER A 359 -11.15 27.75 35.08
CA SER A 359 -12.23 27.41 34.14
C SER A 359 -11.84 26.18 33.27
N LEU A 360 -12.76 25.65 32.46
CA LEU A 360 -12.43 24.57 31.51
C LEU A 360 -11.35 25.03 30.52
N ARG A 361 -11.44 26.25 29.99
CA ARG A 361 -10.42 26.85 29.11
C ARG A 361 -9.05 26.85 29.74
N GLN A 362 -8.95 27.36 30.97
CA GLN A 362 -7.69 27.41 31.72
C GLN A 362 -7.14 26.02 32.02
N ALA A 363 -8.01 25.05 32.36
CA ALA A 363 -7.61 23.67 32.60
C ALA A 363 -7.06 23.01 31.32
N LEU A 364 -7.61 23.31 30.12
CA LEU A 364 -7.08 22.82 28.85
C LEU A 364 -5.76 23.49 28.51
N MET A 365 -5.64 24.82 28.69
CA MET A 365 -4.41 25.61 28.51
C MET A 365 -3.26 25.08 29.36
N ASN A 366 -3.53 24.77 30.62
CA ASN A 366 -2.60 24.23 31.60
C ASN A 366 -2.42 22.72 31.51
N SER A 367 -3.22 22.04 30.70
CA SER A 367 -3.25 20.56 30.62
C SER A 367 -3.47 19.88 31.98
N CYS A 368 -4.40 20.41 32.81
CA CYS A 368 -4.63 20.00 34.19
C CYS A 368 -5.29 18.61 34.26
N ASN A 369 -4.56 17.56 34.70
CA ASN A 369 -5.11 16.20 34.79
C ASN A 369 -6.32 16.07 35.74
N PRO A 370 -6.27 16.60 37.00
CA PRO A 370 -7.40 16.47 37.94
C PRO A 370 -8.74 16.97 37.40
N VAL A 371 -8.74 18.07 36.64
CA VAL A 371 -9.96 18.59 36.02
C VAL A 371 -10.56 17.60 35.03
N PHE A 372 -9.73 17.04 34.14
CA PHE A 372 -10.21 16.09 33.10
C PHE A 372 -10.59 14.74 33.70
N ILE A 373 -9.92 14.27 34.75
CA ILE A 373 -10.31 13.10 35.52
C ILE A 373 -11.72 13.30 36.10
N GLY A 374 -11.95 14.41 36.80
CA GLY A 374 -13.26 14.72 37.38
C GLY A 374 -14.36 14.91 36.34
N LEU A 375 -14.03 15.44 35.15
CA LEU A 375 -14.97 15.51 34.03
C LEU A 375 -15.31 14.11 33.51
N GLY A 376 -14.33 13.22 33.37
CA GLY A 376 -14.56 11.82 33.00
C GLY A 376 -15.53 11.11 33.95
N GLU A 377 -15.32 11.30 35.26
CA GLU A 377 -16.23 10.75 36.29
C GLU A 377 -17.66 11.30 36.15
N LYS A 378 -17.83 12.62 35.94
CA LYS A 378 -19.15 13.26 35.76
C LYS A 378 -19.84 12.80 34.47
N ILE A 379 -19.13 12.59 33.37
CA ILE A 379 -19.67 12.05 32.13
C ILE A 379 -20.14 10.59 32.33
N GLY A 380 -19.38 9.81 33.06
CA GLY A 380 -19.66 8.40 33.32
C GLY A 380 -19.30 7.48 32.13
N VAL A 381 -19.08 6.20 32.45
CA VAL A 381 -18.55 5.19 31.50
C VAL A 381 -19.42 5.08 30.25
N LYS A 382 -20.72 4.88 30.39
CA LYS A 382 -21.66 4.63 29.28
C LYS A 382 -21.67 5.79 28.28
N THR A 383 -21.82 7.01 28.78
CA THR A 383 -21.83 8.22 27.92
C THR A 383 -20.47 8.42 27.25
N TYR A 384 -19.39 8.25 28.02
CA TYR A 384 -18.03 8.39 27.50
C TYR A 384 -17.75 7.42 26.36
N TYR A 385 -18.11 6.14 26.52
CA TYR A 385 -17.96 5.11 25.49
C TYR A 385 -18.84 5.38 24.25
N THR A 386 -19.99 6.03 24.43
CA THR A 386 -20.81 6.50 23.30
C THR A 386 -20.06 7.52 22.46
N TYR A 387 -19.38 8.49 23.08
CA TYR A 387 -18.54 9.45 22.33
C TYR A 387 -17.33 8.78 21.68
N LEU A 388 -16.68 7.82 22.34
CA LEU A 388 -15.60 7.06 21.71
C LEU A 388 -16.05 6.36 20.43
N ARG A 389 -17.27 5.76 20.44
CA ARG A 389 -17.85 5.15 19.22
C ARG A 389 -18.14 6.19 18.15
N LYS A 390 -18.76 7.30 18.51
CA LYS A 390 -19.10 8.38 17.56
C LYS A 390 -17.87 9.01 16.93
N PHE A 391 -16.77 9.17 17.66
CA PHE A 391 -15.49 9.63 17.14
C PHE A 391 -14.73 8.57 16.32
N GLY A 392 -15.25 7.34 16.21
CA GLY A 392 -14.70 6.27 15.40
C GLY A 392 -13.53 5.50 16.02
N PHE A 393 -13.33 5.58 17.35
CA PHE A 393 -12.17 4.92 17.98
C PHE A 393 -12.28 3.40 18.11
N PHE A 394 -13.44 2.76 17.95
CA PHE A 394 -13.58 1.30 18.04
C PHE A 394 -13.47 0.56 16.72
N GLY A 395 -13.09 1.26 15.66
CA GLY A 395 -12.87 0.69 14.34
C GLY A 395 -11.62 1.25 13.68
N ILE A 396 -11.36 0.80 12.48
CA ILE A 396 -10.41 1.46 11.59
C ILE A 396 -11.06 2.68 10.96
N THR A 397 -10.27 3.69 10.56
CA THR A 397 -10.82 4.87 9.85
C THR A 397 -11.28 4.53 8.45
N GLY A 398 -10.73 3.44 7.89
CA GLY A 398 -10.99 2.97 6.54
C GLY A 398 -10.27 3.81 5.48
N ILE A 399 -9.14 4.43 5.84
CA ILE A 399 -8.23 5.06 4.87
C ILE A 399 -7.85 4.07 3.78
N ASP A 400 -7.76 4.53 2.57
CA ASP A 400 -7.66 3.72 1.36
C ASP A 400 -6.24 3.23 1.02
N ILE A 401 -5.49 2.82 2.03
CA ILE A 401 -4.23 2.05 1.90
C ILE A 401 -4.23 0.84 2.86
N PRO A 402 -3.44 -0.20 2.56
CA PRO A 402 -3.40 -1.40 3.39
C PRO A 402 -2.61 -1.19 4.69
N GLY A 403 -2.89 -2.00 5.71
CA GLY A 403 -2.10 -2.07 6.93
C GLY A 403 -2.58 -1.19 8.08
N GLU A 404 -3.81 -0.63 8.01
CA GLU A 404 -4.39 0.12 9.11
C GLU A 404 -4.67 -0.78 10.30
N ALA A 405 -4.17 -0.39 11.49
CA ALA A 405 -4.40 -1.07 12.75
C ALA A 405 -5.66 -0.53 13.46
N GLY A 406 -6.32 -1.38 14.20
CA GLY A 406 -7.38 -0.98 15.12
C GLY A 406 -6.83 -0.46 16.45
N SER A 407 -7.65 0.26 17.19
CA SER A 407 -7.37 0.71 18.55
C SER A 407 -7.46 -0.40 19.57
N ILE A 408 -6.86 -0.19 20.72
CA ILE A 408 -6.88 -1.12 21.87
C ILE A 408 -7.54 -0.41 23.07
N PHE A 409 -8.75 -0.81 23.41
CA PHE A 409 -9.50 -0.30 24.57
C PHE A 409 -9.88 -1.41 25.54
N LEU A 410 -10.04 -1.06 26.80
CA LEU A 410 -10.73 -1.92 27.76
C LEU A 410 -12.19 -2.09 27.34
N LYS A 411 -12.77 -3.25 27.62
CA LYS A 411 -14.22 -3.46 27.44
C LYS A 411 -14.99 -2.57 28.42
N GLU A 412 -16.10 -1.98 27.98
CA GLU A 412 -16.91 -1.03 28.74
C GLU A 412 -17.28 -1.57 30.14
N GLU A 413 -17.60 -2.87 30.23
CA GLU A 413 -18.01 -3.53 31.50
C GLU A 413 -16.85 -3.69 32.51
N LYS A 414 -15.60 -3.51 32.07
CA LYS A 414 -14.38 -3.60 32.89
C LYS A 414 -13.85 -2.27 33.36
N VAL A 415 -14.50 -1.18 32.96
CA VAL A 415 -14.03 0.19 33.25
C VAL A 415 -14.63 0.64 34.60
N GLY A 416 -13.76 0.70 35.59
CA GLY A 416 -14.05 1.33 36.88
C GLY A 416 -13.74 2.83 36.90
N PRO A 417 -13.97 3.51 38.04
CA PRO A 417 -13.71 4.95 38.16
C PRO A 417 -12.23 5.34 37.85
N VAL A 418 -11.28 4.53 38.30
CA VAL A 418 -9.83 4.79 38.09
C VAL A 418 -9.46 4.64 36.63
N GLU A 419 -9.98 3.60 35.94
CA GLU A 419 -9.76 3.39 34.51
C GLU A 419 -10.37 4.55 33.72
N LEU A 420 -11.62 4.93 34.02
CA LEU A 420 -12.27 6.05 33.34
C LEU A 420 -11.51 7.35 33.55
N GLY A 421 -11.03 7.60 34.77
CA GLY A 421 -10.20 8.77 35.08
C GLY A 421 -8.93 8.80 34.24
N THR A 422 -8.26 7.65 34.02
CA THR A 422 -7.06 7.57 33.17
C THR A 422 -7.36 7.72 31.69
N ILE A 423 -8.45 7.12 31.21
CA ILE A 423 -8.95 7.27 29.84
C ILE A 423 -9.24 8.76 29.54
N ALA A 424 -9.83 9.49 30.49
CA ALA A 424 -10.23 10.88 30.32
C ALA A 424 -9.05 11.85 30.01
N PHE A 425 -7.82 11.49 30.33
CA PHE A 425 -6.63 12.25 29.93
C PHE A 425 -5.70 11.51 28.98
N GLY A 426 -6.15 10.39 28.38
CA GLY A 426 -5.51 9.75 27.25
C GLY A 426 -4.51 8.64 27.57
N GLN A 427 -4.71 7.90 28.66
CA GLN A 427 -3.87 6.76 29.05
C GLN A 427 -4.69 5.47 29.24
N ARG A 428 -3.99 4.31 29.27
CA ARG A 428 -4.54 2.95 29.40
C ARG A 428 -5.35 2.46 28.18
N PHE A 429 -5.16 3.07 27.05
CA PHE A 429 -5.66 2.60 25.77
C PHE A 429 -4.72 3.08 24.67
N GLU A 430 -4.80 2.47 23.51
CA GLU A 430 -3.96 2.84 22.37
C GLU A 430 -4.82 3.10 21.14
N ILE A 431 -4.44 4.11 20.37
CA ILE A 431 -5.05 4.49 19.09
C ILE A 431 -3.97 4.77 18.06
N THR A 432 -4.33 4.74 16.78
CA THR A 432 -3.41 5.14 15.72
C THR A 432 -3.34 6.65 15.55
N PRO A 433 -2.22 7.20 15.04
CA PRO A 433 -2.12 8.62 14.70
C PRO A 433 -3.20 9.10 13.73
N ILE A 434 -3.61 8.26 12.76
CA ILE A 434 -4.69 8.63 11.81
C ILE A 434 -6.04 8.74 12.51
N GLN A 435 -6.35 7.91 13.52
CA GLN A 435 -7.56 8.05 14.33
C GLN A 435 -7.56 9.37 15.09
N MET A 436 -6.40 9.79 15.64
CA MET A 436 -6.27 11.10 16.29
C MET A 436 -6.48 12.25 15.31
N ALA A 437 -5.88 12.18 14.10
CA ALA A 437 -6.07 13.19 13.07
C ALA A 437 -7.54 13.28 12.61
N THR A 438 -8.22 12.14 12.50
CA THR A 438 -9.65 12.06 12.15
C THR A 438 -10.52 12.69 13.24
N MET A 439 -10.22 12.44 14.51
CA MET A 439 -10.92 13.07 15.64
C MET A 439 -10.75 14.60 15.63
N LEU A 440 -9.53 15.09 15.42
CA LEU A 440 -9.27 16.53 15.31
C LEU A 440 -10.01 17.14 14.10
N SER A 441 -10.01 16.43 12.95
CA SER A 441 -10.75 16.85 11.77
C SER A 441 -12.26 16.87 12.01
N THR A 442 -12.79 15.92 12.79
CA THR A 442 -14.20 15.92 13.21
C THR A 442 -14.56 17.21 13.97
N ILE A 443 -13.74 17.62 14.92
CA ILE A 443 -13.94 18.86 15.66
C ILE A 443 -13.85 20.07 14.71
N ALA A 444 -12.82 20.11 13.85
CA ALA A 444 -12.62 21.20 12.88
C ALA A 444 -13.69 21.25 11.77
N ASN A 445 -14.34 20.11 11.46
CA ASN A 445 -15.46 19.99 10.54
C ASN A 445 -16.83 20.19 11.23
N LYS A 446 -16.93 21.20 12.09
CA LYS A 446 -18.19 21.54 12.78
C LYS A 446 -18.80 20.38 13.60
N GLY A 447 -17.95 19.50 14.11
CA GLY A 447 -18.35 18.33 14.89
C GLY A 447 -18.91 17.15 14.11
N ARG A 448 -18.81 17.17 12.77
CA ARG A 448 -19.23 16.08 11.90
C ARG A 448 -18.04 15.19 11.52
N TYR A 449 -18.19 13.90 11.71
CA TYR A 449 -17.16 12.93 11.32
C TYR A 449 -16.86 13.02 9.82
N ILE A 450 -15.61 12.91 9.43
CA ILE A 450 -15.16 12.87 8.04
C ILE A 450 -14.14 11.76 7.87
N LYS A 451 -14.37 10.88 6.89
CA LYS A 451 -13.47 9.76 6.60
C LYS A 451 -12.22 10.26 5.85
N PRO A 452 -11.00 9.91 6.31
CA PRO A 452 -9.77 10.21 5.59
C PRO A 452 -9.65 9.38 4.30
N HIS A 453 -9.09 9.98 3.23
CA HIS A 453 -8.79 9.28 1.99
C HIS A 453 -7.57 9.86 1.29
N LEU A 454 -6.93 9.05 0.45
CA LEU A 454 -5.70 9.34 -0.27
C LEU A 454 -5.90 9.42 -1.79
N VAL A 455 -6.90 8.75 -2.35
CA VAL A 455 -7.20 8.82 -3.78
C VAL A 455 -8.30 9.83 -4.02
N LYS A 456 -8.06 10.73 -4.98
CA LYS A 456 -8.99 11.77 -5.42
C LYS A 456 -9.75 11.33 -6.68
N GLN A 457 -9.02 10.77 -7.65
CA GLN A 457 -9.58 10.33 -8.92
C GLN A 457 -8.85 9.11 -9.47
N ILE A 458 -9.59 8.29 -10.19
CA ILE A 458 -9.05 7.19 -11.01
C ILE A 458 -9.47 7.51 -12.45
N ILE A 459 -8.50 7.66 -13.35
CA ILE A 459 -8.70 8.06 -14.74
C ILE A 459 -8.46 6.85 -15.63
N GLY A 460 -9.54 6.20 -16.03
CA GLY A 460 -9.53 5.12 -17.01
C GLY A 460 -9.68 5.65 -18.44
N LYS A 461 -9.58 4.73 -19.41
CA LYS A 461 -9.72 5.04 -20.83
C LYS A 461 -11.14 5.55 -21.17
N ASP A 462 -12.15 4.94 -20.58
CA ASP A 462 -13.56 5.17 -20.94
C ASP A 462 -14.32 5.99 -19.86
N GLU A 463 -13.83 5.98 -18.61
CA GLU A 463 -14.47 6.69 -17.50
C GLU A 463 -13.46 7.26 -16.50
N THR A 464 -13.91 8.27 -15.77
CA THR A 464 -13.18 8.83 -14.63
C THR A 464 -14.02 8.65 -13.37
N ILE A 465 -13.46 7.95 -12.36
CA ILE A 465 -14.07 7.78 -11.06
C ILE A 465 -13.54 8.87 -10.14
N THR A 466 -14.42 9.73 -9.64
CA THR A 466 -14.06 10.73 -8.63
C THR A 466 -14.48 10.24 -7.25
N ILE A 467 -13.60 10.30 -6.28
CA ILE A 467 -13.89 9.92 -4.90
C ILE A 467 -14.45 11.15 -4.19
N ASP A 468 -15.73 11.10 -3.89
CA ASP A 468 -16.40 12.16 -3.13
C ASP A 468 -16.08 12.05 -1.63
N LYS A 469 -16.19 13.21 -0.93
CA LYS A 469 -16.07 13.23 0.52
C LYS A 469 -17.11 12.31 1.17
N GLN A 470 -16.67 11.53 2.15
CA GLN A 470 -17.54 10.65 2.91
C GLN A 470 -17.77 11.24 4.32
N GLU A 471 -18.85 11.99 4.45
CA GLU A 471 -19.30 12.53 5.73
C GLU A 471 -20.03 11.44 6.54
N GLY A 472 -19.66 11.32 7.81
CA GLY A 472 -20.35 10.49 8.78
C GLY A 472 -21.40 11.27 9.58
N GLU A 473 -21.72 10.73 10.75
CA GLU A 473 -22.70 11.31 11.66
C GLU A 473 -22.18 12.59 12.33
N GLN A 474 -23.12 13.41 12.84
CA GLN A 474 -22.82 14.50 13.75
C GLN A 474 -22.42 13.92 15.12
N VAL A 475 -21.19 14.13 15.51
CA VAL A 475 -20.61 13.61 16.78
C VAL A 475 -20.91 14.56 17.92
N ILE A 476 -20.67 15.86 17.70
CA ILE A 476 -20.93 16.98 18.63
C ILE A 476 -21.55 18.12 17.83
N SER A 477 -22.30 19.01 18.50
CA SER A 477 -22.88 20.19 17.85
C SER A 477 -21.80 21.13 17.29
N GLU A 478 -22.17 21.95 16.29
CA GLU A 478 -21.29 22.98 15.75
C GLU A 478 -20.85 23.98 16.83
N GLU A 479 -21.75 24.33 17.77
CA GLU A 479 -21.42 25.20 18.90
C GLU A 479 -20.36 24.56 19.79
N THR A 480 -20.51 23.29 20.17
CA THR A 480 -19.51 22.57 20.97
C THR A 480 -18.17 22.52 20.24
N ALA A 481 -18.16 22.22 18.93
CA ALA A 481 -16.96 22.18 18.13
C ALA A 481 -16.24 23.55 18.10
N GLN A 482 -16.97 24.64 17.89
CA GLN A 482 -16.42 26.02 17.91
C GLN A 482 -15.83 26.38 19.28
N ASN A 483 -16.51 25.99 20.36
CA ASN A 483 -16.04 26.21 21.74
C ASN A 483 -14.71 25.47 21.98
N VAL A 484 -14.59 24.20 21.53
CA VAL A 484 -13.35 23.43 21.65
C VAL A 484 -12.23 24.04 20.81
N LEU A 485 -12.49 24.46 19.58
CA LEU A 485 -11.52 25.15 18.72
C LEU A 485 -11.03 26.45 19.33
N SER A 486 -11.94 27.26 19.91
CA SER A 486 -11.58 28.49 20.63
C SER A 486 -10.66 28.21 21.83
N MET A 487 -10.92 27.14 22.59
CA MET A 487 -10.04 26.74 23.70
C MET A 487 -8.68 26.25 23.18
N MET A 488 -8.62 25.54 22.05
CA MET A 488 -7.36 25.13 21.41
C MET A 488 -6.53 26.33 20.96
N GLU A 489 -7.15 27.40 20.45
CA GLU A 489 -6.44 28.67 20.17
C GLU A 489 -5.82 29.27 21.46
N SER A 490 -6.53 29.23 22.56
CA SER A 490 -6.00 29.69 23.87
C SER A 490 -4.80 28.88 24.34
N VAL A 491 -4.77 27.56 24.05
CA VAL A 491 -3.60 26.71 24.36
C VAL A 491 -2.35 27.19 23.62
N VAL A 492 -2.49 27.60 22.34
CA VAL A 492 -1.36 28.10 21.53
C VAL A 492 -1.02 29.54 21.82
N SER A 493 -2.01 30.40 22.05
CA SER A 493 -1.74 31.83 22.32
C SER A 493 -1.13 32.08 23.70
N GLU A 494 -1.60 31.37 24.74
CA GLU A 494 -1.29 31.66 26.14
C GLU A 494 -0.90 30.42 26.98
N GLY A 495 -1.21 29.21 26.50
CA GLY A 495 -1.03 27.95 27.22
C GLY A 495 0.29 27.23 26.95
N THR A 496 0.24 25.90 27.08
CA THR A 496 1.39 24.99 26.89
C THR A 496 1.85 24.88 25.44
N GLY A 497 1.04 25.33 24.47
CA GLY A 497 1.31 25.24 23.03
C GLY A 497 2.01 26.46 22.41
N LYS A 498 2.54 27.38 23.20
CA LYS A 498 3.11 28.67 22.72
C LYS A 498 4.14 28.54 21.60
N ASN A 499 4.92 27.47 21.59
CA ASN A 499 5.95 27.24 20.57
C ASN A 499 5.38 26.97 19.16
N ALA A 500 4.09 26.65 19.06
CA ALA A 500 3.41 26.46 17.78
C ALA A 500 2.80 27.76 17.21
N LYS A 501 2.92 28.89 17.91
CA LYS A 501 2.38 30.18 17.46
C LYS A 501 3.11 30.66 16.21
N VAL A 502 2.36 31.01 15.18
CA VAL A 502 2.87 31.66 13.97
C VAL A 502 2.17 33.01 13.83
N GLU A 503 2.94 34.08 13.67
CA GLU A 503 2.40 35.44 13.55
C GLU A 503 1.56 35.56 12.26
N GLY A 504 0.42 36.21 12.35
CA GLY A 504 -0.54 36.38 11.24
C GLY A 504 -1.46 35.20 11.00
N TYR A 505 -1.32 34.08 11.75
CA TYR A 505 -2.18 32.91 11.62
C TYR A 505 -2.92 32.58 12.92
N ARG A 506 -4.18 32.13 12.80
CA ARG A 506 -4.93 31.55 13.92
C ARG A 506 -4.60 30.07 14.02
N ILE A 507 -3.93 29.68 15.08
CA ILE A 507 -3.51 28.30 15.30
C ILE A 507 -4.11 27.82 16.63
N GLY A 508 -4.84 26.70 16.55
CA GLY A 508 -5.29 25.96 17.72
C GLY A 508 -4.52 24.64 17.82
N GLY A 509 -4.27 24.18 19.03
CA GLY A 509 -3.55 22.94 19.23
C GLY A 509 -3.62 22.40 20.64
N LYS A 510 -3.07 21.17 20.82
CA LYS A 510 -2.88 20.56 22.13
C LYS A 510 -1.60 19.73 22.14
N THR A 511 -0.77 19.92 23.15
CA THR A 511 0.43 19.10 23.38
C THR A 511 0.07 17.77 24.02
N GLY A 512 0.75 16.71 23.61
CA GLY A 512 0.72 15.38 24.21
C GLY A 512 1.69 15.23 25.38
#